data_2aea09ef711d247735bd34c62ae91b79
#
_entry.id   2aea09ef711d247735bd34c62ae91b79
#
_cell.length_a   1.000
_cell.length_b   1.000
_cell.length_c   1.000
_cell.angle_alpha   90.00
_cell.angle_beta   90.00
_cell.angle_gamma   90.00
#
_symmetry.space_group_name_H-M   'P 1'
#
loop_
_entity.id
_entity.type
_entity.pdbx_description
1 polymer ?
#
loop_
_entity_poly.entity_id
_entity_poly.type
_entity_poly.pdbx_seq_one_letter_code
_entity_poly.pdbx_strand_id
1 'polypeptide(L)'
;MSKFFNSPTVGIDVSADFSFVAILAPNGDVFKKPFRIKHDVSGFNHLLKEIKKVEEEFNMKTAIFMESTGVYHLSLFHFLNKNFDNTFVINPLVTKCNKNVDIRKVKNDKKDALSIAQIGKFQNIKLSQSVSMDIF
;
A
#
# COMPACT_ATOMS: atom_id res chain seq x y z
N MET A 1 2.96 -16.04 -9.43
CA MET A 1 3.10 -15.55 -8.06
C MET A 1 3.83 -14.22 -8.05
N SER A 2 3.45 -13.33 -7.16
CA SER A 2 4.14 -12.07 -7.03
C SER A 2 5.55 -12.27 -6.50
N LYS A 3 6.49 -11.43 -6.95
CA LYS A 3 7.85 -11.50 -6.43
C LYS A 3 7.94 -11.07 -4.98
N PHE A 4 6.86 -10.50 -4.43
CA PHE A 4 6.80 -10.08 -3.04
C PHE A 4 6.07 -11.08 -2.15
N PHE A 5 5.82 -12.26 -2.64
CA PHE A 5 5.06 -13.28 -1.93
C PHE A 5 5.60 -13.54 -0.53
N ASN A 6 6.92 -13.55 -0.39
CA ASN A 6 7.56 -13.82 0.90
C ASN A 6 8.06 -12.56 1.62
N SER A 7 7.64 -11.39 1.16
CA SER A 7 8.05 -10.13 1.77
C SER A 7 6.92 -9.52 2.57
N PRO A 8 7.23 -8.70 3.59
CA PRO A 8 6.17 -7.92 4.21
C PRO A 8 5.63 -6.92 3.20
N THR A 9 4.32 -6.68 3.24
CA THR A 9 3.68 -5.76 2.30
C THR A 9 2.83 -4.74 3.04
N VAL A 10 2.74 -3.56 2.45
CA VAL A 10 1.92 -2.47 2.98
C VAL A 10 0.92 -2.09 1.90
N GLY A 11 -0.34 -2.01 2.28
CA GLY A 11 -1.38 -1.54 1.39
C GLY A 11 -1.88 -0.19 1.87
N ILE A 12 -2.04 0.75 0.95
CA ILE A 12 -2.48 2.09 1.27
C ILE A 12 -3.63 2.49 0.37
N ASP A 13 -4.76 2.80 0.99
CA ASP A 13 -5.93 3.32 0.29
C ASP A 13 -5.93 4.83 0.47
N VAL A 14 -5.57 5.56 -0.58
CA VAL A 14 -5.33 6.99 -0.52
C VAL A 14 -6.61 7.77 -0.82
N SER A 15 -6.95 8.69 0.07
CA SER A 15 -8.04 9.64 -0.12
C SER A 15 -7.48 11.06 -0.08
N ALA A 16 -8.35 12.06 -0.23
CA ALA A 16 -7.91 13.44 -0.34
C ALA A 16 -7.17 13.94 0.91
N ASP A 17 -7.72 13.68 2.08
CA ASP A 17 -7.20 14.25 3.32
C ASP A 17 -6.46 13.27 4.20
N PHE A 18 -6.66 11.98 3.97
CA PHE A 18 -6.05 10.94 4.78
C PHE A 18 -5.93 9.66 3.98
N SER A 19 -5.22 8.70 4.53
CA SER A 19 -5.10 7.36 3.93
C SER A 19 -5.26 6.32 5.01
N PHE A 20 -5.78 5.14 4.60
CA PHE A 20 -5.79 3.97 5.46
C PHE A 20 -4.63 3.06 5.06
N VAL A 21 -3.99 2.47 6.06
CA VAL A 21 -2.79 1.68 5.88
C VAL A 21 -2.96 0.32 6.54
N ALA A 22 -2.59 -0.74 5.83
CA ALA A 22 -2.55 -2.09 6.39
C ALA A 22 -1.17 -2.68 6.13
N ILE A 23 -0.63 -3.39 7.10
CA ILE A 23 0.69 -3.99 7.00
C ILE A 23 0.59 -5.49 7.23
N LEU A 24 1.12 -6.27 6.29
CA LEU A 24 1.15 -7.73 6.38
C LEU A 24 2.57 -8.21 6.63
N ALA A 25 2.69 -9.22 7.48
CA ALA A 25 3.95 -9.91 7.72
C ALA A 25 4.32 -10.77 6.50
N PRO A 26 5.56 -11.24 6.42
CA PRO A 26 5.99 -12.06 5.28
C PRO A 26 5.13 -13.28 5.03
N ASN A 27 4.56 -13.87 6.09
CA ASN A 27 3.70 -15.04 5.95
C ASN A 27 2.25 -14.71 5.62
N GLY A 28 1.91 -13.43 5.50
CA GLY A 28 0.56 -13.02 5.16
C GLY A 28 -0.32 -12.63 6.35
N ASP A 29 0.17 -12.84 7.57
CA ASP A 29 -0.60 -12.42 8.73
C ASP A 29 -0.59 -10.90 8.86
N VAL A 30 -1.65 -10.37 9.49
CA VAL A 30 -1.71 -8.93 9.73
C VAL A 30 -0.69 -8.56 10.80
N PHE A 31 0.31 -7.77 10.41
CA PHE A 31 1.33 -7.31 11.35
C PHE A 31 0.79 -6.21 12.24
N LYS A 32 0.02 -5.30 11.65
CA LYS A 32 -0.58 -4.20 12.38
C LYS A 32 -1.98 -3.99 11.83
N LYS A 33 -2.95 -3.81 12.73
CA LYS A 33 -4.32 -3.54 12.32
C LYS A 33 -4.37 -2.28 11.46
N PRO A 34 -5.26 -2.22 10.47
CA PRO A 34 -5.36 -1.04 9.61
C PRO A 34 -5.52 0.23 10.43
N PHE A 35 -4.80 1.26 10.04
CA PHE A 35 -4.82 2.53 10.74
C PHE A 35 -4.86 3.67 9.74
N ARG A 36 -5.22 4.84 10.22
CA ARG A 36 -5.38 6.01 9.38
C ARG A 36 -4.22 6.98 9.62
N ILE A 37 -3.75 7.60 8.55
CA ILE A 37 -2.77 8.67 8.64
C ILE A 37 -3.32 9.89 7.92
N LYS A 38 -2.98 11.07 8.41
CA LYS A 38 -3.27 12.32 7.72
C LYS A 38 -2.16 12.62 6.72
N HIS A 39 -2.50 13.38 5.69
CA HIS A 39 -1.51 13.78 4.69
C HIS A 39 -0.74 15.01 5.15
N ASP A 40 0.02 14.85 6.21
CA ASP A 40 0.88 15.90 6.74
C ASP A 40 2.18 15.28 7.23
N VAL A 41 3.09 16.13 7.68
CA VAL A 41 4.41 15.66 8.13
C VAL A 41 4.27 14.63 9.24
N SER A 42 3.37 14.89 10.19
CA SER A 42 3.17 13.99 11.32
C SER A 42 2.65 12.63 10.86
N GLY A 43 1.67 12.62 9.96
CA GLY A 43 1.12 11.37 9.44
C GLY A 43 2.15 10.59 8.63
N PHE A 44 2.89 11.28 7.78
CA PHE A 44 3.91 10.62 6.97
C PHE A 44 5.02 10.04 7.84
N ASN A 45 5.44 10.76 8.87
CA ASN A 45 6.47 10.27 9.78
C ASN A 45 5.97 9.08 10.60
N HIS A 46 4.70 9.08 10.98
CA HIS A 46 4.10 7.94 11.66
C HIS A 46 4.15 6.70 10.76
N LEU A 47 3.77 6.87 9.50
CA LEU A 47 3.80 5.77 8.54
C LEU A 47 5.22 5.25 8.35
N LEU A 48 6.18 6.16 8.18
CA LEU A 48 7.58 5.79 8.03
C LEU A 48 8.04 4.92 9.20
N LYS A 49 7.71 5.34 10.41
CA LYS A 49 8.11 4.63 11.61
C LYS A 49 7.50 3.23 11.66
N GLU A 50 6.21 3.11 11.30
CA GLU A 50 5.55 1.82 11.32
C GLU A 50 6.12 0.86 10.29
N ILE A 51 6.43 1.35 9.09
CA ILE A 51 7.04 0.51 8.08
C ILE A 51 8.43 0.06 8.48
N LYS A 52 9.21 0.97 9.07
CA LYS A 52 10.55 0.59 9.52
C LYS A 52 10.51 -0.44 10.64
N LYS A 53 9.46 -0.41 11.47
CA LYS A 53 9.30 -1.43 12.51
C LYS A 53 9.18 -2.83 11.90
N VAL A 54 8.39 -2.97 10.84
CA VAL A 54 8.20 -4.28 10.24
C VAL A 54 9.48 -4.72 9.52
N GLU A 55 10.20 -3.79 8.93
CA GLU A 55 11.47 -4.13 8.28
C GLU A 55 12.50 -4.62 9.30
N GLU A 56 12.54 -4.00 10.47
CA GLU A 56 13.45 -4.43 11.53
C GLU A 56 13.03 -5.75 12.13
N GLU A 57 11.73 -5.94 12.31
CA GLU A 57 11.21 -7.16 12.90
C GLU A 57 11.59 -8.40 12.09
N PHE A 58 11.49 -8.29 10.77
CA PHE A 58 11.72 -9.44 9.89
C PHE A 58 13.04 -9.36 9.14
N ASN A 59 13.77 -8.27 9.33
CA ASN A 59 15.05 -8.04 8.63
C ASN A 59 14.88 -8.20 7.11
N MET A 60 13.82 -7.59 6.59
CA MET A 60 13.46 -7.67 5.17
C MET A 60 12.98 -6.33 4.68
N LYS A 61 13.14 -6.09 3.39
CA LYS A 61 12.59 -4.89 2.77
C LYS A 61 11.11 -5.07 2.53
N THR A 62 10.36 -3.99 2.71
CA THR A 62 8.92 -3.99 2.57
C THR A 62 8.54 -3.57 1.16
N ALA A 63 7.50 -4.19 0.61
CA ALA A 63 6.90 -3.74 -0.65
C ALA A 63 5.65 -2.94 -0.30
N ILE A 64 5.54 -1.74 -0.85
CA ILE A 64 4.47 -0.81 -0.53
C ILE A 64 3.60 -0.61 -1.77
N PHE A 65 2.31 -0.81 -1.61
CA PHE A 65 1.35 -0.69 -2.71
C PHE A 65 0.29 0.33 -2.33
N MET A 66 0.03 1.27 -3.22
CA MET A 66 -0.99 2.26 -2.97
C MET A 66 -1.93 2.40 -4.15
N GLU A 67 -3.18 2.70 -3.87
CA GLU A 67 -4.20 2.94 -4.86
C GLU A 67 -4.81 4.31 -4.60
N SER A 68 -5.02 5.07 -5.65
CA SER A 68 -5.60 6.39 -5.51
C SER A 68 -6.45 6.73 -6.72
N THR A 69 -7.58 7.40 -6.46
CA THR A 69 -8.40 7.96 -7.51
C THR A 69 -8.04 9.43 -7.62
N GLY A 70 -7.30 9.80 -8.63
CA GLY A 70 -6.86 11.18 -8.80
C GLY A 70 -5.40 11.35 -8.47
N VAL A 71 -5.06 12.50 -7.90
CA VAL A 71 -3.64 12.86 -7.71
C VAL A 71 -3.20 12.88 -6.25
N TYR A 72 -4.08 12.47 -5.33
CA TYR A 72 -3.79 12.60 -3.91
C TYR A 72 -2.65 11.73 -3.44
N HIS A 73 -2.30 10.70 -4.20
CA HIS A 73 -1.21 9.79 -3.84
C HIS A 73 0.18 10.35 -4.14
N LEU A 74 0.26 11.42 -4.94
CA LEU A 74 1.56 11.86 -5.46
C LEU A 74 2.55 12.26 -4.37
N SER A 75 2.14 13.08 -3.42
CA SER A 75 3.05 13.50 -2.37
C SER A 75 3.46 12.33 -1.47
N LEU A 76 2.51 11.46 -1.17
CA LEU A 76 2.78 10.29 -0.36
C LEU A 76 3.73 9.34 -1.08
N PHE A 77 3.47 9.08 -2.37
CA PHE A 77 4.33 8.24 -3.16
C PHE A 77 5.76 8.79 -3.19
N HIS A 78 5.88 10.09 -3.41
CA HIS A 78 7.18 10.74 -3.47
C HIS A 78 7.94 10.57 -2.16
N PHE A 79 7.26 10.79 -1.04
CA PHE A 79 7.84 10.62 0.28
C PHE A 79 8.32 9.19 0.51
N LEU A 80 7.46 8.22 0.22
CA LEU A 80 7.80 6.83 0.46
C LEU A 80 8.88 6.32 -0.50
N ASN A 81 8.84 6.79 -1.75
CA ASN A 81 9.82 6.36 -2.73
C ASN A 81 11.23 6.83 -2.40
N LYS A 82 11.34 7.91 -1.64
CA LYS A 82 12.65 8.37 -1.17
C LYS A 82 13.21 7.49 -0.07
N ASN A 83 12.34 6.84 0.69
CA ASN A 83 12.75 6.12 1.89
C ASN A 83 12.73 4.60 1.72
N PHE A 84 12.04 4.09 0.72
CA PHE A 84 11.90 2.66 0.51
C PHE A 84 12.08 2.32 -0.96
N ASP A 85 12.68 1.15 -1.22
CA ASP A 85 13.03 0.75 -2.59
C ASP A 85 11.84 0.24 -3.39
N ASN A 86 10.87 -0.37 -2.74
CA ASN A 86 9.78 -1.06 -3.43
C ASN A 86 8.45 -0.36 -3.15
N THR A 87 8.25 0.79 -3.78
CA THR A 87 7.03 1.57 -3.66
C THR A 87 6.34 1.61 -5.01
N PHE A 88 5.07 1.18 -5.04
CA PHE A 88 4.33 1.02 -6.28
C PHE A 88 2.95 1.65 -6.20
N VAL A 89 2.45 2.10 -7.35
CA VAL A 89 1.08 2.57 -7.48
C VAL A 89 0.31 1.54 -8.28
N ILE A 90 -0.84 1.12 -7.76
CA ILE A 90 -1.69 0.15 -8.42
C ILE A 90 -2.83 0.88 -9.12
N ASN A 91 -3.08 0.50 -10.36
CA ASN A 91 -4.21 1.04 -11.10
C ASN A 91 -5.51 0.63 -10.41
N PRO A 92 -6.40 1.60 -10.09
CA PRO A 92 -7.66 1.28 -9.43
C PRO A 92 -8.51 0.24 -10.15
N LEU A 93 -8.41 0.16 -11.47
CA LEU A 93 -9.16 -0.85 -12.21
C LEU A 93 -8.70 -2.26 -11.88
N VAL A 94 -7.42 -2.44 -11.61
CA VAL A 94 -6.89 -3.76 -11.25
C VAL A 94 -7.47 -4.21 -9.92
N THR A 95 -7.43 -3.34 -8.91
CA THR A 95 -7.96 -3.68 -7.59
C THR A 95 -9.46 -3.88 -7.65
N LYS A 96 -10.14 -3.07 -8.43
CA LYS A 96 -11.60 -3.19 -8.56
C LYS A 96 -11.99 -4.53 -9.16
N CYS A 97 -11.29 -4.97 -10.19
CA CYS A 97 -11.57 -6.27 -10.82
C CYS A 97 -11.33 -7.41 -9.84
N ASN A 98 -10.27 -7.32 -9.06
CA ASN A 98 -9.98 -8.36 -8.08
C ASN A 98 -10.99 -8.37 -6.94
N LYS A 99 -11.48 -7.20 -6.55
CA LYS A 99 -12.48 -7.11 -5.49
C LYS A 99 -13.84 -7.64 -5.95
N ASN A 100 -14.12 -7.59 -7.24
CA ASN A 100 -15.40 -8.06 -7.76
C ASN A 100 -15.61 -9.55 -7.57
N VAL A 101 -14.56 -10.29 -7.29
CA VAL A 101 -14.69 -11.71 -7.00
C VAL A 101 -15.53 -11.91 -5.76
N ASP A 102 -15.45 -10.98 -4.82
CA ASP A 102 -16.24 -11.01 -3.60
C ASP A 102 -17.29 -9.91 -3.67
N ILE A 103 -18.40 -10.22 -4.30
CA ILE A 103 -19.43 -9.23 -4.62
C ILE A 103 -20.22 -8.76 -3.42
N ARG A 104 -20.12 -9.45 -2.31
CA ARG A 104 -20.93 -9.07 -1.15
C ARG A 104 -20.20 -8.18 -0.19
N LYS A 105 -18.99 -7.81 -0.50
CA LYS A 105 -18.22 -7.03 0.43
C LYS A 105 -18.82 -5.64 0.62
N VAL A 106 -18.78 -5.19 1.83
CA VAL A 106 -19.19 -3.86 2.19
C VAL A 106 -17.99 -2.93 1.95
N LYS A 107 -18.27 -1.78 1.39
CA LYS A 107 -17.21 -0.79 1.20
C LYS A 107 -16.70 -0.34 2.55
N ASN A 108 -15.38 -0.43 2.71
CA ASN A 108 -14.74 -0.12 3.97
C ASN A 108 -13.28 0.19 3.70
N ASP A 109 -12.84 1.39 4.05
CA ASP A 109 -11.48 1.83 3.74
C ASP A 109 -10.42 0.96 4.38
N LYS A 110 -10.70 0.44 5.57
CA LYS A 110 -9.76 -0.47 6.24
C LYS A 110 -9.62 -1.77 5.48
N LYS A 111 -10.74 -2.30 4.98
CA LYS A 111 -10.71 -3.51 4.17
C LYS A 111 -10.02 -3.26 2.84
N ASP A 112 -10.19 -2.06 2.28
CA ASP A 112 -9.54 -1.73 1.03
C ASP A 112 -8.02 -1.70 1.18
N ALA A 113 -7.52 -1.11 2.25
CA ALA A 113 -6.08 -1.09 2.50
C ALA A 113 -5.54 -2.51 2.65
N LEU A 114 -6.25 -3.35 3.39
CA LEU A 114 -5.86 -4.74 3.58
C LEU A 114 -5.87 -5.49 2.24
N SER A 115 -6.91 -5.27 1.44
CA SER A 115 -7.01 -5.89 0.12
C SER A 115 -5.86 -5.48 -0.78
N ILE A 116 -5.47 -4.22 -0.75
CA ILE A 116 -4.36 -3.72 -1.55
C ILE A 116 -3.06 -4.42 -1.15
N ALA A 117 -2.83 -4.57 0.15
CA ALA A 117 -1.64 -5.27 0.63
C ALA A 117 -1.64 -6.74 0.18
N GLN A 118 -2.80 -7.39 0.22
CA GLN A 118 -2.93 -8.78 -0.18
C GLN A 118 -2.73 -8.94 -1.68
N ILE A 119 -3.29 -8.05 -2.47
CA ILE A 119 -3.15 -8.11 -3.93
C ILE A 119 -1.68 -7.94 -4.30
N GLY A 120 -0.99 -6.97 -3.70
CA GLY A 120 0.42 -6.76 -3.99
C GLY A 120 1.28 -7.94 -3.57
N LYS A 121 0.90 -8.61 -2.50
CA LYS A 121 1.67 -9.74 -1.99
C LYS A 121 1.45 -11.02 -2.78
N PHE A 122 0.20 -11.31 -3.11
CA PHE A 122 -0.15 -12.62 -3.64
C PHE A 122 -0.41 -12.65 -5.14
N GLN A 123 -0.64 -11.52 -5.77
CA GLN A 123 -0.99 -11.50 -7.17
C GLN A 123 0.11 -10.90 -8.03
N ASN A 124 0.27 -11.47 -9.22
CA ASN A 124 1.27 -10.99 -10.17
C ASN A 124 0.61 -9.95 -11.07
N ILE A 125 0.59 -8.72 -10.61
CA ILE A 125 -0.04 -7.63 -11.35
C ILE A 125 1.03 -6.66 -11.87
N LYS A 126 0.65 -5.88 -12.87
CA LYS A 126 1.55 -4.88 -13.42
C LYS A 126 1.65 -3.71 -12.44
N LEU A 127 2.87 -3.36 -12.07
CA LEU A 127 3.14 -2.30 -11.11
C LEU A 127 3.84 -1.14 -11.77
N SER A 128 3.66 0.05 -11.19
CA SER A 128 4.31 1.25 -11.66
C SER A 128 4.99 1.97 -10.51
N GLN A 129 6.26 2.35 -10.71
CA GLN A 129 7.02 3.09 -9.72
C GLN A 129 7.26 4.54 -10.11
N SER A 130 6.88 4.91 -11.31
CA SER A 130 7.20 6.23 -11.82
C SER A 130 6.03 6.90 -12.50
N VAL A 131 4.82 6.58 -12.05
CA VAL A 131 3.63 7.16 -12.62
C VAL A 131 3.68 8.69 -12.60
N SER A 132 4.13 9.23 -11.48
CA SER A 132 4.20 10.68 -11.33
C SER A 132 5.18 11.33 -12.29
N MET A 133 6.12 10.56 -12.80
CA MET A 133 7.12 11.05 -13.74
C MET A 133 6.62 11.02 -15.17
N ASP A 134 5.75 10.08 -15.45
CA ASP A 134 5.33 9.82 -16.81
C ASP A 134 4.39 10.87 -17.40
N ILE A 135 3.78 11.63 -16.55
CA ILE A 135 2.82 12.64 -16.98
C ILE A 135 3.45 13.99 -17.25
N PHE A 136 4.74 14.10 -17.11
CA PHE A 136 5.39 15.41 -17.29
C PHE A 136 6.26 15.46 -18.53
#